data_06749e82eadbecb3ba3ec446a419675c
#
_entry.id   06749e82eadbecb3ba3ec446a419675c
#
_cell.length_a   1.000
_cell.length_b   1.000
_cell.length_c   1.000
_cell.angle_alpha   90.00
_cell.angle_beta   90.00
_cell.angle_gamma   90.00
#
_symmetry.space_group_name_H-M   'P 1'
#
loop_
_entity.id
_entity.type
_entity.pdbx_description
1 polymer ?
#
loop_
_entity_poly.entity_id
_entity_poly.type
_entity_poly.pdbx_seq_one_letter_code
_entity_poly.pdbx_strand_id
1 'polypeptide(L)' 'MTTMNGTIKRLVSEKGFGFVAAQDGNEYFFHQSACTGARFDDLREGQAVTFEKGQGPKGPRAENVKLA' A
#
# COMPACT_ATOMS: atom_id res chain seq x y z
N MET A 1 -11.96 9.05 -7.41
CA MET A 1 -10.78 8.32 -6.92
C MET A 1 -10.07 9.20 -5.91
N THR A 2 -9.70 8.63 -4.80
CA THR A 2 -9.12 9.39 -3.69
C THR A 2 -7.71 8.92 -3.44
N THR A 3 -6.75 9.82 -3.63
CA THR A 3 -5.36 9.52 -3.31
C THR A 3 -5.12 9.83 -1.85
N MET A 4 -4.53 8.88 -1.15
CA MET A 4 -4.26 8.99 0.28
C MET A 4 -2.78 8.86 0.53
N ASN A 5 -2.33 9.47 1.61
CA ASN A 5 -0.95 9.32 2.07
C ASN A 5 -0.91 8.27 3.16
N GLY A 6 0.15 7.52 3.20
CA GLY A 6 0.33 6.50 4.21
C GLY A 6 1.79 6.14 4.37
N THR A 7 2.02 5.20 5.26
CA THR A 7 3.36 4.71 5.55
C THR A 7 3.33 3.19 5.53
N ILE A 8 4.33 2.60 4.92
CA ILE A 8 4.42 1.14 4.88
C ILE A 8 4.60 0.65 6.31
N LYS A 9 3.67 -0.15 6.77
CA LYS A 9 3.71 -0.71 8.11
C LYS A 9 4.39 -2.06 8.13
N ARG A 10 4.11 -2.89 7.11
CA ARG A 10 4.65 -4.23 7.04
C ARG A 10 4.78 -4.66 5.60
N LEU A 11 5.84 -5.39 5.31
CA LEU A 11 6.06 -6.00 4.00
C LEU A 11 6.31 -7.49 4.18
N VAL A 12 5.61 -8.28 3.39
CA VAL A 12 5.80 -9.73 3.35
C VAL A 12 6.27 -10.06 1.94
N SER A 13 7.56 -9.87 1.71
CA SER A 13 8.13 -10.01 0.37
C SER A 13 8.02 -11.44 -0.16
N GLU A 14 8.05 -12.42 0.71
CA GLU A 14 7.93 -13.82 0.31
C GLU A 14 6.59 -14.09 -0.37
N LYS A 15 5.55 -13.39 0.05
CA LYS A 15 4.20 -13.59 -0.47
C LYS A 15 3.78 -12.48 -1.42
N GLY A 16 4.60 -11.44 -1.55
CA GLY A 16 4.33 -10.35 -2.47
C GLY A 16 3.22 -9.41 -2.05
N PHE A 17 3.02 -9.22 -0.75
CA PHE A 17 2.01 -8.28 -0.27
C PHE A 17 2.53 -7.51 0.94
N GLY A 18 1.77 -6.50 1.35
CA GLY A 18 2.11 -5.73 2.53
C GLY A 18 0.93 -4.96 3.05
N PHE A 19 1.18 -4.19 4.08
CA PHE A 19 0.16 -3.35 4.71
C PHE A 19 0.68 -1.93 4.78
N VAL A 20 -0.22 -0.97 4.53
CA VAL A 20 0.09 0.43 4.62
C VAL A 20 -0.83 1.05 5.67
N ALA A 21 -0.24 1.85 6.57
CA ALA A 21 -1.00 2.58 7.56
C ALA A 21 -1.33 3.95 6.96
N ALA A 22 -2.61 4.19 6.75
CA ALA A 22 -3.07 5.42 6.12
C ALA A 22 -3.14 6.55 7.14
N GLN A 23 -3.16 7.77 6.60
CA GLN A 23 -3.25 8.95 7.46
C GLN A 23 -4.55 9.02 8.26
N ASP A 24 -5.58 8.30 7.83
CA ASP A 24 -6.86 8.27 8.54
C ASP A 24 -6.88 7.27 9.71
N GLY A 25 -5.76 6.62 9.97
CA GLY A 25 -5.65 5.67 11.07
C GLY A 25 -5.99 4.24 10.72
N ASN A 26 -6.40 3.98 9.49
CA ASN A 26 -6.72 2.63 9.05
C ASN A 26 -5.54 2.00 8.35
N GLU A 27 -5.51 0.67 8.37
CA GLU A 27 -4.51 -0.10 7.62
C GLU A 27 -5.17 -0.68 6.38
N TYR A 28 -4.43 -0.67 5.30
CA TYR A 28 -4.91 -1.22 4.03
C TYR A 28 -3.93 -2.27 3.54
N PHE A 29 -4.49 -3.35 3.03
CA PHE A 29 -3.72 -4.40 2.38
C PHE A 29 -3.37 -3.96 0.96
N PHE A 30 -2.16 -4.28 0.51
CA PHE A 30 -1.82 -4.11 -0.90
C PHE A 30 -0.99 -5.29 -1.38
N HIS A 31 -1.15 -5.62 -2.65
CA HIS A 31 -0.39 -6.67 -3.29
C HIS A 31 0.67 -6.03 -4.19
N GLN A 32 1.72 -6.78 -4.52
CA GLN A 32 2.78 -6.25 -5.38
C GLN A 32 2.24 -5.76 -6.72
N SER A 33 1.15 -6.34 -7.20
CA SER A 33 0.52 -5.90 -8.44
C SER A 33 -0.11 -4.52 -8.34
N ALA A 34 -0.33 -4.04 -7.12
CA ALA A 34 -0.88 -2.70 -6.91
C ALA A 34 0.20 -1.62 -6.89
N CYS A 35 1.46 -2.00 -6.92
CA CYS A 35 2.57 -1.04 -6.90
C CYS A 35 2.85 -0.58 -8.33
N THR A 36 2.21 0.50 -8.76
CA THR A 36 2.31 0.98 -10.13
C THR A 36 3.36 2.06 -10.32
N GLY A 37 3.66 2.81 -9.26
CA GLY A 37 4.65 3.89 -9.33
C GLY A 37 5.95 3.59 -8.62
N ALA A 38 6.10 2.36 -8.13
CA ALA A 38 7.33 1.92 -7.46
C ALA A 38 7.39 0.41 -7.55
N ARG A 39 8.59 -0.13 -7.46
CA ARG A 39 8.77 -1.57 -7.45
C ARG A 39 8.55 -2.08 -6.04
N PHE A 40 7.81 -3.18 -5.92
CA PHE A 40 7.54 -3.76 -4.62
C PHE A 40 8.84 -4.04 -3.84
N ASP A 41 9.86 -4.52 -4.53
CA ASP A 41 11.14 -4.86 -3.91
C ASP A 41 11.88 -3.64 -3.38
N ASP A 42 11.55 -2.45 -3.85
CA ASP A 42 12.17 -1.21 -3.39
C ASP A 42 11.45 -0.60 -2.20
N LEU A 43 10.30 -1.13 -1.83
CA LEU A 43 9.55 -0.62 -0.70
C LEU A 43 10.15 -1.14 0.60
N ARG A 44 10.06 -0.32 1.63
CA ARG A 44 10.57 -0.68 2.95
C ARG A 44 9.61 -0.25 4.03
N GLU A 45 9.65 -0.94 5.15
CA GLU A 45 8.83 -0.58 6.29
C GLU A 45 9.22 0.82 6.77
N GLY A 46 8.20 1.62 7.07
CA GLY A 46 8.40 3.00 7.51
C GLY A 46 8.48 4.00 6.37
N GLN A 47 8.42 3.54 5.12
CA GLN A 47 8.51 4.43 3.98
C GLN A 47 7.18 5.12 3.69
N ALA A 48 7.24 6.42 3.36
CA ALA A 48 6.06 7.18 3.00
C ALA A 48 5.64 6.84 1.57
N VAL A 49 4.34 6.61 1.39
CA VAL A 49 3.79 6.27 0.08
C VAL A 49 2.46 6.97 -0.12
N THR A 50 2.03 7.03 -1.36
CA THR A 50 0.67 7.45 -1.70
C THR A 50 -0.03 6.28 -2.38
N PHE A 51 -1.33 6.20 -2.20
CA PHE A 51 -2.12 5.12 -2.77
C PHE A 51 -3.56 5.57 -2.93
N GLU A 52 -4.32 4.81 -3.69
CA GLU A 52 -5.75 5.03 -3.83
C GLU A 52 -6.48 3.96 -3.04
N LYS A 53 -7.54 4.39 -2.34
CA LYS A 53 -8.39 3.47 -1.60
C LYS A 53 -9.26 2.70 -2.58
N GLY A 54 -9.18 1.38 -2.50
CA GLY A 54 -10.03 0.51 -3.28
C GLY A 54 -10.77 -0.46 -2.37
N GLN A 55 -11.74 -1.16 -2.92
CA GLN A 55 -12.42 -2.22 -2.21
C GLN A 55 -12.31 -3.50 -3.02
N GLY A 56 -11.93 -4.54 -2.32
CA GLY A 56 -11.87 -5.87 -2.91
C GLY A 56 -12.77 -6.82 -2.17
N PRO A 57 -12.80 -8.08 -2.58
CA PRO A 57 -13.63 -9.10 -1.92
C PRO A 57 -13.33 -9.27 -0.44
N LYS A 58 -12.12 -8.92 -0.02
CA LYS A 58 -11.69 -9.08 1.37
C LYS A 58 -11.73 -7.78 2.16
N GLY A 59 -12.27 -6.71 1.58
CA GLY A 59 -12.38 -5.43 2.25
C GLY A 59 -11.53 -4.34 1.62
N PRO A 60 -11.29 -3.25 2.34
CA PRO A 60 -10.50 -2.13 1.80
C PRO A 60 -9.08 -2.56 1.48
N ARG A 61 -8.57 -2.05 0.37
CA ARG A 61 -7.18 -2.30 -0.02
C ARG A 61 -6.60 -1.06 -0.67
N ALA A 62 -5.27 -0.98 -0.69
CA ALA A 62 -4.56 0.10 -1.36
C ALA A 62 -4.29 -0.31 -2.80
N GLU A 63 -4.49 0.64 -3.71
CA GLU A 63 -4.24 0.45 -5.13
C GLU A 63 -3.36 1.58 -5.63
N ASN A 64 -2.66 1.37 -6.73
CA ASN A 64 -1.78 2.37 -7.34
C ASN A 64 -0.81 2.93 -6.32
N VAL A 65 -0.16 2.05 -5.57
CA VAL A 65 0.80 2.45 -4.54
C VAL A 65 2.03 3.04 -5.20
N LYS A 66 2.43 4.22 -4.74
CA LYS A 66 3.57 4.94 -5.28
C LYS A 66 4.38 5.52 -4.13
N LEU A 67 5.65 5.77 -4.39
CA LEU A 67 6.48 6.49 -3.43
C LEU A 67 5.97 7.92 -3.30
N ALA A 68 5.91 8.38 -2.07
CA ALA A 68 5.49 9.75 -1.80
C ALA A 68 6.55 10.76 -2.24
#